data_10d45c90d3d0709553ac6d2dcdabf157
#
_entry.id   10d45c90d3d0709553ac6d2dcdabf157
#
_cell.length_a   1.000
_cell.length_b   1.000
_cell.length_c   1.000
_cell.angle_alpha   90.00
_cell.angle_beta   90.00
_cell.angle_gamma   90.00
#
_symmetry.space_group_name_H-M   'P 1'
#
loop_
_entity.id
_entity.type
_entity.pdbx_description
1 polymer ?
#
loop_
_entity_poly.entity_id
_entity_poly.type
_entity_poly.pdbx_seq_one_letter_code
_entity_poly.pdbx_strand_id
1 'polypeptide(L)'
;GRMFGTLEKEYRFWMTHRMTSCGLNRYSNDVIDKQKDRGMALYAKSRTKCNIALDSLSEREVTTFASHARAECESGWDFTPRFENRCEDFCPVDLNANLYYYEQSLARFCHILGMPLKAGKWEKAARRRKRLIQKYMYNAKDCLYHDYDYVNRRLSPVRSAAVFSLLFSRVLSAGNARSVARH
;
A
#
# COMPACT_ATOMS: atom_id res chain seq x y z
N GLY A 1 -6.62 6.39 26.47
CA GLY A 1 -7.64 5.67 26.35
C GLY A 1 -8.74 5.88 25.32
N ARG A 2 -9.46 7.02 25.30
CA ARG A 2 -10.73 7.16 24.54
C ARG A 2 -10.59 6.90 23.03
N MET A 3 -9.52 7.35 22.41
CA MET A 3 -9.28 7.21 20.96
C MET A 3 -8.68 5.86 20.56
N PHE A 4 -8.17 5.08 21.52
CA PHE A 4 -7.48 3.82 21.21
C PHE A 4 -8.37 2.81 20.46
N GLY A 5 -9.64 2.68 20.87
CA GLY A 5 -10.60 1.79 20.22
C GLY A 5 -10.93 2.20 18.78
N THR A 6 -10.92 3.51 18.47
CA THR A 6 -11.11 4.01 17.11
C THR A 6 -9.92 3.63 16.21
N LEU A 7 -8.70 3.81 16.72
CA LEU A 7 -7.49 3.38 16.01
C LEU A 7 -7.48 1.89 15.72
N GLU A 8 -7.93 1.04 16.67
CA GLU A 8 -8.03 -0.40 16.41
C GLU A 8 -9.09 -0.76 15.36
N LYS A 9 -10.18 -0.01 15.28
CA LYS A 9 -11.20 -0.22 14.24
C LYS A 9 -10.64 0.11 12.85
N GLU A 10 -9.93 1.23 12.72
CA GLU A 10 -9.26 1.61 11.48
C GLU A 10 -8.22 0.56 11.06
N TYR A 11 -7.34 0.14 11.97
CA TYR A 11 -6.39 -0.94 11.68
C TYR A 11 -7.08 -2.22 11.22
N ARG A 12 -8.20 -2.58 11.87
CA ARG A 12 -8.99 -3.76 11.47
C ARG A 12 -9.51 -3.63 10.04
N PHE A 13 -9.98 -2.45 9.62
CA PHE A 13 -10.38 -2.21 8.23
C PHE A 13 -9.24 -2.57 7.26
N TRP A 14 -8.04 -2.07 7.49
CA TRP A 14 -6.88 -2.40 6.65
C TRP A 14 -6.58 -3.90 6.60
N MET A 15 -6.74 -4.61 7.71
CA MET A 15 -6.46 -6.06 7.78
C MET A 15 -7.56 -6.93 7.18
N THR A 16 -8.80 -6.45 7.15
CA THR A 16 -9.94 -7.23 6.61
C THR A 16 -10.23 -6.91 5.15
N HIS A 17 -10.05 -5.67 4.72
CA HIS A 17 -10.46 -5.21 3.38
C HIS A 17 -9.30 -4.93 2.42
N ARG A 18 -8.09 -4.79 2.91
CA ARG A 18 -6.93 -4.34 2.12
C ARG A 18 -5.75 -5.30 2.16
N MET A 19 -5.90 -6.47 2.75
CA MET A 19 -4.82 -7.46 2.83
C MET A 19 -4.78 -8.35 1.59
N THR A 20 -3.57 -8.57 1.08
CA THR A 20 -3.31 -9.45 -0.06
C THR A 20 -2.90 -10.86 0.39
N SER A 21 -2.84 -11.79 -0.56
CA SER A 21 -2.41 -13.17 -0.32
C SER A 21 -0.96 -13.30 0.18
N CYS A 22 -0.10 -12.32 -0.11
CA CYS A 22 1.26 -12.30 0.40
C CYS A 22 1.38 -11.77 1.84
N GLY A 23 0.29 -11.25 2.42
CA GLY A 23 0.21 -10.72 3.79
C GLY A 23 0.65 -9.28 3.95
N LEU A 24 0.92 -8.57 2.85
CA LEU A 24 1.04 -7.12 2.77
C LEU A 24 -0.28 -6.50 2.35
N ASN A 25 -0.43 -5.19 2.55
CA ASN A 25 -1.64 -4.47 2.22
C ASN A 25 -1.52 -3.74 0.88
N ARG A 26 -2.67 -3.52 0.25
CA ARG A 26 -2.85 -2.76 -0.98
C ARG A 26 -3.87 -1.65 -0.79
N TYR A 27 -3.92 -0.71 -1.71
CA TYR A 27 -5.08 0.15 -1.93
C TYR A 27 -6.11 -0.60 -2.78
N SER A 28 -7.38 -0.32 -2.58
CA SER A 28 -8.45 -0.98 -3.33
C SER A 28 -9.72 -0.16 -3.23
N ASN A 29 -10.68 -0.47 -4.08
CA ASN A 29 -11.99 0.13 -4.02
C ASN A 29 -13.07 -0.96 -3.95
N ASP A 30 -13.88 -0.91 -2.91
CA ASP A 30 -14.98 -1.86 -2.70
C ASP A 30 -16.32 -1.37 -3.33
N VAL A 31 -16.33 -0.17 -3.91
CA VAL A 31 -17.54 0.41 -4.52
C VAL A 31 -17.62 0.00 -5.98
N ILE A 32 -18.65 -0.75 -6.32
CA ILE A 32 -19.01 -1.07 -7.71
C ILE A 32 -20.19 -0.19 -8.08
N ASP A 33 -19.99 0.78 -8.98
CA ASP A 33 -21.03 1.64 -9.52
C ASP A 33 -20.85 1.76 -11.03
N LYS A 34 -21.54 0.92 -11.77
CA LYS A 34 -21.41 0.84 -13.24
C LYS A 34 -21.63 2.17 -13.95
N GLN A 35 -22.52 3.03 -13.42
CA GLN A 35 -22.78 4.34 -14.04
C GLN A 35 -21.61 5.28 -13.88
N LYS A 36 -20.92 5.20 -12.74
CA LYS A 36 -19.73 6.03 -12.44
C LYS A 36 -18.43 5.43 -12.98
N ASP A 37 -18.40 4.13 -13.26
CA ASP A 37 -17.20 3.43 -13.73
C ASP A 37 -16.71 3.98 -15.06
N ARG A 38 -17.60 4.20 -16.03
CA ARG A 38 -17.21 4.79 -17.32
C ARG A 38 -16.70 6.22 -17.18
N GLY A 39 -17.33 7.03 -16.33
CA GLY A 39 -16.85 8.39 -16.02
C GLY A 39 -15.46 8.38 -15.37
N MET A 40 -15.24 7.49 -14.40
CA MET A 40 -13.95 7.33 -13.74
C MET A 40 -12.87 6.83 -14.70
N ALA A 41 -13.20 5.89 -15.58
CA ALA A 41 -12.28 5.39 -16.60
C ALA A 41 -11.89 6.49 -17.61
N LEU A 42 -12.83 7.31 -18.07
CA LEU A 42 -12.56 8.47 -18.94
C LEU A 42 -11.67 9.49 -18.23
N TYR A 43 -11.96 9.81 -16.97
CA TYR A 43 -11.15 10.72 -16.17
C TYR A 43 -9.72 10.20 -16.00
N ALA A 44 -9.55 8.96 -15.57
CA ALA A 44 -8.24 8.35 -15.41
C ALA A 44 -7.45 8.30 -16.72
N LYS A 45 -8.09 7.91 -17.84
CA LYS A 45 -7.48 7.94 -19.18
C LYS A 45 -6.93 9.32 -19.52
N SER A 46 -7.70 10.39 -19.27
CA SER A 46 -7.28 11.75 -19.54
C SER A 46 -6.07 12.19 -18.72
N ARG A 47 -5.99 11.72 -17.48
CA ARG A 47 -4.91 12.07 -16.53
C ARG A 47 -3.62 11.30 -16.77
N THR A 48 -3.73 9.99 -17.04
CA THR A 48 -2.55 9.13 -17.31
C THR A 48 -2.03 9.23 -18.73
N LYS A 49 -2.79 9.85 -19.64
CA LYS A 49 -2.50 9.89 -21.09
C LYS A 49 -2.28 8.48 -21.69
N CYS A 50 -2.89 7.46 -21.07
CA CYS A 50 -2.77 6.09 -21.57
C CYS A 50 -3.56 5.90 -22.87
N ASN A 51 -3.03 5.10 -23.79
CA ASN A 51 -3.62 4.83 -25.10
C ASN A 51 -4.70 3.71 -25.04
N ILE A 52 -5.49 3.66 -23.96
CA ILE A 52 -6.57 2.68 -23.84
C ILE A 52 -7.76 3.13 -24.68
N ALA A 53 -8.19 2.29 -25.62
CA ALA A 53 -9.39 2.52 -26.42
C ALA A 53 -10.63 2.08 -25.60
N LEU A 54 -11.12 2.96 -24.71
CA LEU A 54 -12.23 2.62 -23.79
C LEU A 54 -13.50 2.13 -24.51
N ASP A 55 -13.74 2.56 -25.75
CA ASP A 55 -14.90 2.17 -26.50
C ASP A 55 -14.81 0.74 -27.07
N SER A 56 -13.62 0.15 -27.08
CA SER A 56 -13.41 -1.25 -27.46
C SER A 56 -13.40 -2.20 -26.27
N LEU A 57 -13.46 -1.68 -25.02
CA LEU A 57 -13.47 -2.49 -23.82
C LEU A 57 -14.88 -2.99 -23.48
N SER A 58 -14.95 -4.22 -22.98
CA SER A 58 -16.15 -4.75 -22.34
C SER A 58 -16.48 -3.96 -21.06
N GLU A 59 -17.73 -4.01 -20.59
CA GLU A 59 -18.13 -3.40 -19.32
C GLU A 59 -17.26 -3.87 -18.15
N ARG A 60 -16.88 -5.14 -18.13
CA ARG A 60 -16.02 -5.71 -17.08
C ARG A 60 -14.63 -5.08 -17.10
N GLU A 61 -14.04 -4.88 -18.25
CA GLU A 61 -12.72 -4.23 -18.39
C GLU A 61 -12.77 -2.76 -17.98
N VAL A 62 -13.84 -2.05 -18.36
CA VAL A 62 -14.08 -0.67 -17.93
C VAL A 62 -14.20 -0.60 -16.40
N THR A 63 -14.98 -1.48 -15.78
CA THR A 63 -15.13 -1.55 -14.32
C THR A 63 -13.80 -1.87 -13.65
N THR A 64 -13.02 -2.80 -14.18
CA THR A 64 -11.69 -3.15 -13.65
C THR A 64 -10.73 -1.96 -13.73
N PHE A 65 -10.67 -1.29 -14.85
CA PHE A 65 -9.83 -0.10 -15.02
C PHE A 65 -10.25 1.05 -14.08
N ALA A 66 -11.55 1.27 -13.93
CA ALA A 66 -12.09 2.26 -13.00
C ALA A 66 -11.79 1.91 -11.53
N SER A 67 -11.80 0.63 -11.17
CA SER A 67 -11.44 0.15 -9.83
C SER A 67 -9.98 0.47 -9.51
N HIS A 68 -9.06 0.15 -10.41
CA HIS A 68 -7.65 0.51 -10.28
C HIS A 68 -7.46 2.03 -10.14
N ALA A 69 -8.17 2.82 -10.94
CA ALA A 69 -8.10 4.28 -10.87
C ALA A 69 -8.58 4.82 -9.50
N ARG A 70 -9.68 4.27 -8.96
CA ARG A 70 -10.16 4.64 -7.62
C ARG A 70 -9.18 4.22 -6.52
N ALA A 71 -8.52 3.09 -6.67
CA ALA A 71 -7.46 2.67 -5.75
C ALA A 71 -6.26 3.62 -5.77
N GLU A 72 -5.91 4.20 -6.93
CA GLU A 72 -4.92 5.27 -7.01
C GLU A 72 -5.37 6.53 -6.25
N CYS A 73 -6.64 6.92 -6.36
CA CYS A 73 -7.20 8.01 -5.57
C CYS A 73 -7.15 7.73 -4.05
N GLU A 74 -7.40 6.49 -3.61
CA GLU A 74 -7.22 6.10 -2.20
C GLU A 74 -5.76 6.24 -1.76
N SER A 75 -4.82 6.03 -2.66
CA SER A 75 -3.38 6.10 -2.38
C SER A 75 -2.86 7.54 -2.16
N GLY A 76 -3.52 8.54 -2.73
CA GLY A 76 -3.02 9.90 -2.82
C GLY A 76 -1.89 10.11 -3.83
N TRP A 77 -1.53 9.10 -4.61
CA TRP A 77 -0.54 9.14 -5.70
C TRP A 77 -1.23 9.13 -7.06
N ASP A 78 -2.25 9.96 -7.22
CA ASP A 78 -3.18 9.94 -8.33
C ASP A 78 -2.50 10.02 -9.68
N PHE A 79 -2.79 9.03 -10.53
CA PHE A 79 -2.48 9.02 -11.95
C PHE A 79 -1.00 9.21 -12.28
N THR A 80 -0.14 8.59 -11.47
CA THR A 80 1.30 8.49 -11.72
C THR A 80 1.64 7.19 -12.47
N PRO A 81 2.81 7.08 -13.11
CA PRO A 81 3.24 5.82 -13.73
C PRO A 81 3.56 4.72 -12.71
N ARG A 82 3.48 4.99 -11.41
CA ARG A 82 3.92 4.15 -10.32
C ARG A 82 3.30 2.75 -10.35
N PHE A 83 2.01 2.68 -10.66
CA PHE A 83 1.23 1.45 -10.59
C PHE A 83 0.86 0.89 -11.97
N GLU A 84 1.39 1.43 -13.05
CA GLU A 84 1.11 0.96 -14.42
C GLU A 84 -0.40 0.87 -14.73
N ASN A 85 -1.22 1.79 -14.18
CA ASN A 85 -2.70 1.79 -14.19
C ASN A 85 -3.33 0.53 -13.55
N ARG A 86 -2.61 -0.16 -12.66
CA ARG A 86 -3.04 -1.41 -12.00
C ARG A 86 -2.86 -1.35 -10.48
N CYS A 87 -3.23 -0.24 -9.85
CA CYS A 87 -2.95 0.04 -8.44
C CYS A 87 -3.35 -1.12 -7.50
N GLU A 88 -4.50 -1.76 -7.72
CA GLU A 88 -4.97 -2.87 -6.89
C GLU A 88 -4.08 -4.11 -6.93
N ASP A 89 -3.23 -4.26 -7.95
CA ASP A 89 -2.29 -5.38 -8.09
C ASP A 89 -1.01 -5.19 -7.28
N PHE A 90 -0.80 -4.01 -6.71
CA PHE A 90 0.42 -3.67 -6.01
C PHE A 90 0.25 -3.60 -4.50
N CYS A 91 1.29 -4.02 -3.78
CA CYS A 91 1.50 -3.70 -2.38
C CYS A 91 2.45 -2.49 -2.33
N PRO A 92 1.95 -1.26 -2.03
CA PRO A 92 2.78 -0.07 -2.01
C PRO A 92 3.71 -0.02 -0.81
N VAL A 93 4.94 0.49 -1.01
CA VAL A 93 5.94 0.61 0.06
C VAL A 93 5.50 1.57 1.16
N ASP A 94 4.90 2.70 0.80
CA ASP A 94 4.44 3.73 1.73
C ASP A 94 3.28 3.25 2.61
N LEU A 95 2.27 2.60 2.02
CA LEU A 95 1.17 2.01 2.79
C LEU A 95 1.69 1.02 3.82
N ASN A 96 2.58 0.11 3.41
CA ASN A 96 3.09 -0.93 4.29
C ASN A 96 4.09 -0.36 5.33
N ALA A 97 4.83 0.69 5.01
CA ALA A 97 5.64 1.44 5.95
C ALA A 97 4.77 2.15 7.00
N ASN A 98 3.70 2.80 6.57
CA ASN A 98 2.75 3.49 7.45
C ASN A 98 2.04 2.52 8.38
N LEU A 99 1.60 1.36 7.88
CA LEU A 99 0.99 0.32 8.72
C LEU A 99 1.98 -0.28 9.72
N TYR A 100 3.26 -0.43 9.37
CA TYR A 100 4.30 -0.79 10.33
C TYR A 100 4.42 0.26 11.44
N TYR A 101 4.48 1.55 11.08
CA TYR A 101 4.52 2.64 12.05
C TYR A 101 3.26 2.67 12.93
N TYR A 102 2.11 2.38 12.34
CA TYR A 102 0.84 2.27 13.06
C TYR A 102 0.89 1.16 14.12
N GLU A 103 1.37 -0.03 13.76
CA GLU A 103 1.55 -1.17 14.66
C GLU A 103 2.50 -0.85 15.81
N GLN A 104 3.62 -0.18 15.53
CA GLN A 104 4.56 0.31 16.55
C GLN A 104 3.90 1.32 17.49
N SER A 105 3.12 2.24 16.95
CA SER A 105 2.41 3.26 17.71
C SER A 105 1.37 2.65 18.64
N LEU A 106 0.59 1.68 18.15
CA LEU A 106 -0.38 0.94 18.96
C LEU A 106 0.30 0.15 20.09
N ALA A 107 1.44 -0.47 19.84
CA ALA A 107 2.24 -1.14 20.87
C ALA A 107 2.68 -0.14 21.96
N ARG A 108 3.23 1.00 21.55
CA ARG A 108 3.64 2.07 22.47
C ARG A 108 2.47 2.58 23.31
N PHE A 109 1.32 2.82 22.69
CA PHE A 109 0.12 3.26 23.42
C PHE A 109 -0.35 2.20 24.42
N CYS A 110 -0.27 0.92 24.07
CA CYS A 110 -0.58 -0.16 25.02
C CYS A 110 0.37 -0.16 26.22
N HIS A 111 1.66 0.08 26.04
CA HIS A 111 2.60 0.20 27.17
C HIS A 111 2.24 1.39 28.07
N ILE A 112 1.95 2.56 27.49
CA ILE A 112 1.55 3.77 28.24
C ILE A 112 0.24 3.52 29.01
N LEU A 113 -0.67 2.72 28.45
CA LEU A 113 -1.98 2.42 29.07
C LEU A 113 -1.93 1.20 30.03
N GLY A 114 -0.76 0.64 30.31
CA GLY A 114 -0.63 -0.52 31.20
C GLY A 114 -1.20 -1.83 30.64
N MET A 115 -1.22 -2.02 29.31
CA MET A 115 -1.77 -3.21 28.65
C MET A 115 -0.66 -4.06 27.98
N PRO A 116 0.26 -4.68 28.72
CA PRO A 116 1.46 -5.33 28.17
C PRO A 116 1.15 -6.51 27.25
N LEU A 117 0.14 -7.32 27.56
CA LEU A 117 -0.26 -8.45 26.70
C LEU A 117 -0.75 -7.96 25.33
N LYS A 118 -1.45 -6.84 25.29
CA LYS A 118 -1.94 -6.23 24.07
C LYS A 118 -0.79 -5.58 23.28
N ALA A 119 0.17 -4.97 23.98
CA ALA A 119 1.40 -4.45 23.37
C ALA A 119 2.16 -5.55 22.62
N GLY A 120 2.35 -6.72 23.24
CA GLY A 120 3.03 -7.85 22.61
C GLY A 120 2.38 -8.34 21.31
N LYS A 121 1.04 -8.25 21.19
CA LYS A 121 0.34 -8.56 19.91
C LYS A 121 0.71 -7.58 18.81
N TRP A 122 0.74 -6.27 19.11
CA TRP A 122 1.11 -5.24 18.14
C TRP A 122 2.58 -5.30 17.72
N GLU A 123 3.46 -5.57 18.67
CA GLU A 123 4.89 -5.79 18.37
C GLU A 123 5.09 -7.00 17.46
N LYS A 124 4.34 -8.09 17.68
CA LYS A 124 4.37 -9.27 16.79
C LYS A 124 3.89 -8.93 15.38
N ALA A 125 2.83 -8.12 15.26
CA ALA A 125 2.33 -7.64 13.97
C ALA A 125 3.40 -6.81 13.23
N ALA A 126 4.01 -5.84 13.91
CA ALA A 126 5.07 -5.00 13.36
C ALA A 126 6.29 -5.84 12.91
N ARG A 127 6.76 -6.78 13.74
CA ARG A 127 7.85 -7.69 13.36
C ARG A 127 7.51 -8.54 12.13
N ARG A 128 6.26 -9.02 12.02
CA ARG A 128 5.81 -9.75 10.84
C ARG A 128 5.84 -8.87 9.60
N ARG A 129 5.28 -7.65 9.67
CA ARG A 129 5.25 -6.70 8.54
C ARG A 129 6.65 -6.32 8.09
N LYS A 130 7.55 -6.01 9.01
CA LYS A 130 8.96 -5.74 8.71
C LYS A 130 9.61 -6.86 7.90
N ARG A 131 9.38 -8.13 8.28
CA ARG A 131 9.90 -9.29 7.54
C ARG A 131 9.29 -9.39 6.14
N LEU A 132 7.99 -9.11 5.98
CA LEU A 132 7.33 -9.16 4.68
C LEU A 132 7.80 -8.02 3.75
N ILE A 133 7.98 -6.81 4.27
CA ILE A 133 8.58 -5.70 3.53
C ILE A 133 9.97 -6.09 3.04
N GLN A 134 10.82 -6.64 3.91
CA GLN A 134 12.16 -7.08 3.51
C GLN A 134 12.11 -8.20 2.46
N LYS A 135 11.19 -9.15 2.61
CA LYS A 135 11.06 -10.30 1.71
C LYS A 135 10.57 -9.95 0.32
N TYR A 136 9.56 -9.09 0.22
CA TYR A 136 8.84 -8.87 -1.03
C TYR A 136 9.20 -7.55 -1.73
N MET A 137 9.67 -6.55 -1.00
CA MET A 137 9.89 -5.22 -1.54
C MET A 137 11.37 -4.86 -1.76
N TYR A 138 12.29 -5.58 -1.09
CA TYR A 138 13.72 -5.30 -1.21
C TYR A 138 14.32 -5.90 -2.48
N ASN A 139 15.00 -5.07 -3.25
CA ASN A 139 15.77 -5.48 -4.42
C ASN A 139 17.27 -5.44 -4.09
N ALA A 140 17.90 -6.60 -4.07
CA ALA A 140 19.33 -6.72 -3.78
C ALA A 140 20.23 -6.17 -4.89
N LYS A 141 19.73 -6.02 -6.13
CA LYS A 141 20.52 -5.54 -7.27
C LYS A 141 20.81 -4.04 -7.19
N ASP A 142 19.84 -3.25 -6.72
CA ASP A 142 20.00 -1.80 -6.56
C ASP A 142 19.99 -1.34 -5.09
N CYS A 143 19.87 -2.28 -4.16
CA CYS A 143 19.80 -2.03 -2.72
C CYS A 143 18.65 -1.09 -2.31
N LEU A 144 17.56 -1.07 -3.05
CA LEU A 144 16.38 -0.25 -2.83
C LEU A 144 15.13 -1.11 -2.54
N TYR A 145 14.08 -0.42 -2.16
CA TYR A 145 12.75 -1.00 -1.98
C TYR A 145 11.81 -0.50 -3.08
N HIS A 146 11.02 -1.41 -3.60
CA HIS A 146 10.05 -1.16 -4.67
C HIS A 146 8.66 -1.62 -4.24
N ASP A 147 7.64 -1.07 -4.86
CA ASP A 147 6.30 -1.63 -4.76
C ASP A 147 6.31 -3.08 -5.29
N TYR A 148 5.51 -3.92 -4.68
CA TYR A 148 5.46 -5.33 -5.05
C TYR A 148 4.15 -5.66 -5.77
N ASP A 149 4.24 -6.03 -7.06
CA ASP A 149 3.15 -6.58 -7.84
C ASP A 149 2.89 -8.02 -7.35
N TYR A 150 1.91 -8.19 -6.46
CA TYR A 150 1.64 -9.49 -5.83
C TYR A 150 0.90 -10.45 -6.75
N VAL A 151 0.25 -9.95 -7.81
CA VAL A 151 -0.43 -10.75 -8.83
C VAL A 151 0.60 -11.40 -9.74
N ASN A 152 1.54 -10.62 -10.27
CA ASN A 152 2.61 -11.11 -11.15
C ASN A 152 3.87 -11.56 -10.38
N ARG A 153 3.89 -11.43 -9.05
CA ARG A 153 4.98 -11.85 -8.16
C ARG A 153 6.34 -11.23 -8.52
N ARG A 154 6.35 -9.95 -8.84
CA ARG A 154 7.55 -9.20 -9.23
C ARG A 154 7.62 -7.85 -8.53
N LEU A 155 8.83 -7.30 -8.46
CA LEU A 155 9.03 -5.92 -8.05
C LEU A 155 8.60 -4.97 -9.17
N SER A 156 8.02 -3.81 -8.80
CA SER A 156 7.78 -2.74 -9.74
C SER A 156 9.12 -2.24 -10.32
N PRO A 157 9.20 -2.00 -11.64
CA PRO A 157 10.38 -1.37 -12.22
C PRO A 157 10.44 0.14 -11.93
N VAL A 158 9.34 0.72 -11.47
CA VAL A 158 9.23 2.16 -11.22
C VAL A 158 9.83 2.51 -9.86
N ARG A 159 10.80 3.41 -9.86
CA ARG A 159 11.33 4.02 -8.63
C ARG A 159 10.45 5.20 -8.23
N SER A 160 10.05 5.24 -6.97
CA SER A 160 9.16 6.27 -6.45
C SER A 160 9.71 6.88 -5.17
N ALA A 161 9.47 8.17 -4.98
CA ALA A 161 9.77 8.87 -3.73
C ALA A 161 9.01 8.29 -2.52
N ALA A 162 7.98 7.47 -2.74
CA ALA A 162 7.26 6.76 -1.69
C ALA A 162 8.19 5.87 -0.83
N VAL A 163 9.35 5.46 -1.35
CA VAL A 163 10.37 4.70 -0.61
C VAL A 163 10.86 5.43 0.65
N PHE A 164 10.83 6.76 0.69
CA PHE A 164 11.26 7.54 1.86
C PHE A 164 10.33 7.37 3.07
N SER A 165 9.10 6.89 2.89
CA SER A 165 8.23 6.51 4.01
C SER A 165 8.82 5.40 4.88
N LEU A 166 9.68 4.54 4.31
CA LEU A 166 10.42 3.53 5.06
C LEU A 166 11.43 4.14 6.04
N LEU A 167 12.02 5.30 5.72
CA LEU A 167 12.89 6.04 6.63
C LEU A 167 12.08 6.64 7.77
N PHE A 168 10.97 7.30 7.44
CA PHE A 168 10.06 7.90 8.41
C PHE A 168 9.54 6.86 9.42
N SER A 169 9.11 5.71 8.93
CA SER A 169 8.58 4.63 9.77
C SER A 169 9.64 3.89 10.59
N ARG A 170 10.94 4.09 10.30
CA ARG A 170 12.07 3.41 10.95
C ARG A 170 12.02 1.89 10.81
N VAL A 171 11.41 1.38 9.75
CA VAL A 171 11.30 -0.07 9.51
C VAL A 171 12.62 -0.68 9.05
N LEU A 172 13.50 0.13 8.43
CA LEU A 172 14.75 -0.31 7.84
C LEU A 172 15.84 -0.59 8.88
N SER A 173 16.81 -1.44 8.52
CA SER A 173 18.10 -1.51 9.20
C SER A 173 18.92 -0.25 8.90
N ALA A 174 19.91 0.05 9.72
CA ALA A 174 20.79 1.22 9.51
C ALA A 174 21.52 1.17 8.15
N GLY A 175 21.90 -0.02 7.67
CA GLY A 175 22.52 -0.20 6.34
C GLY A 175 21.55 0.15 5.21
N ASN A 176 20.37 -0.44 5.22
CA ASN A 176 19.34 -0.19 4.21
C ASN A 176 18.85 1.26 4.24
N ALA A 177 18.72 1.87 5.42
CA ALA A 177 18.36 3.27 5.54
C ALA A 177 19.38 4.20 4.86
N ARG A 178 20.68 3.92 5.04
CA ARG A 178 21.73 4.68 4.33
C ARG A 178 21.68 4.50 2.82
N SER A 179 21.38 3.30 2.34
CA SER A 179 21.17 3.07 0.89
C SER A 179 20.02 3.90 0.35
N VAL A 180 18.85 3.83 1.00
CA VAL A 180 17.67 4.61 0.56
C VAL A 180 17.92 6.12 0.63
N ALA A 181 18.66 6.62 1.62
CA ALA A 181 18.92 8.04 1.76
C ALA A 181 19.94 8.61 0.73
N ARG A 182 20.67 7.76 0.01
CA ARG A 182 21.67 8.17 -1.00
C ARG A 182 21.08 8.26 -2.43
N HIS A 183 19.89 7.72 -2.63
CA HIS A 183 19.18 7.68 -3.91
C HIS A 183 18.06 8.72 -3.98
#